data_fe641cc68bdff771ce186a6ef6b97426
#
_entry.id   fe641cc68bdff771ce186a6ef6b97426
#
_cell.length_a   1.000
_cell.length_b   1.000
_cell.length_c   1.000
_cell.angle_alpha   90.00
_cell.angle_beta   90.00
_cell.angle_gamma   90.00
#
_symmetry.space_group_name_H-M   'P 1'
#
loop_
_entity.id
_entity.type
_entity.pdbx_description
1 polymer ?
#
loop_
_entity_poly.entity_id
_entity_poly.type
_entity_poly.pdbx_seq_one_letter_code
_entity_poly.pdbx_strand_id
1 'polypeptide(L)'
;NNLTDMKITEDVLPEFRQLSRSFNQMLERLDEGFTAQRQFTGNAAHELRTPLSLMQAQLELFSAEHPEVSRETSDFLRLLREQTDRMTQMTKTLLEMSELKTVPCTDRIELAPMVEEIFADLAPLADRNGIILESEGDGVMIGSDTLIYRMLFNLTENSIRYNRPNGTVRIMITDEKNRLVIRVT
;
A
#
# COMPACT_ATOMS: atom_id res chain seq x y z
N ASN A 1 -8.50 -9.12 11.52
CA ASN A 1 -9.46 -10.12 11.98
C ASN A 1 -9.18 -11.41 11.23
N ASN A 2 -8.71 -12.43 11.93
CA ASN A 2 -8.58 -13.78 11.40
C ASN A 2 -9.98 -14.39 11.33
N LEU A 3 -10.33 -15.05 10.21
CA LEU A 3 -11.60 -15.77 10.10
C LEU A 3 -11.73 -16.87 11.17
N THR A 4 -10.60 -17.39 11.65
CA THR A 4 -10.52 -18.35 12.75
C THR A 4 -10.96 -17.77 14.11
N ASP A 5 -10.90 -16.44 14.31
CA ASP A 5 -11.40 -15.78 15.52
C ASP A 5 -12.92 -15.68 15.56
N MET A 6 -13.60 -15.95 14.43
CA MET A 6 -15.05 -15.97 14.29
C MET A 6 -15.66 -17.37 14.50
N LYS A 7 -14.85 -18.35 14.92
CA LYS A 7 -15.35 -19.70 15.19
C LYS A 7 -16.38 -19.68 16.29
N ILE A 8 -17.47 -20.39 16.05
CA ILE A 8 -18.56 -20.57 17.01
C ILE A 8 -18.15 -21.66 18.01
N THR A 9 -18.38 -21.41 19.30
CA THR A 9 -18.19 -22.43 20.35
C THR A 9 -18.98 -23.70 20.05
N GLU A 10 -18.35 -24.87 20.18
CA GLU A 10 -19.01 -26.17 20.04
C GLU A 10 -19.81 -26.58 21.28
N ASP A 11 -19.75 -25.79 22.35
CA ASP A 11 -20.51 -26.01 23.60
C ASP A 11 -21.92 -25.41 23.48
N VAL A 12 -22.69 -25.99 22.57
CA VAL A 12 -24.07 -25.66 22.26
C VAL A 12 -24.95 -26.90 22.42
N LEU A 13 -26.29 -26.69 22.45
CA LEU A 13 -27.26 -27.78 22.44
C LEU A 13 -26.91 -28.81 21.35
N PRO A 14 -27.12 -30.12 21.60
CA PRO A 14 -26.70 -31.21 20.69
C PRO A 14 -27.18 -31.00 19.26
N GLU A 15 -28.36 -30.41 19.08
CA GLU A 15 -28.98 -30.18 17.76
C GLU A 15 -28.20 -29.14 16.93
N PHE A 16 -27.50 -28.21 17.58
CA PHE A 16 -26.72 -27.17 16.88
C PHE A 16 -25.26 -27.51 16.71
N ARG A 17 -24.77 -28.56 17.35
CA ARG A 17 -23.33 -28.94 17.30
C ARG A 17 -22.86 -29.26 15.87
N GLN A 18 -23.68 -29.96 15.10
CA GLN A 18 -23.34 -30.27 13.71
C GLN A 18 -23.28 -29.02 12.83
N LEU A 19 -24.20 -28.08 13.04
CA LEU A 19 -24.21 -26.79 12.33
C LEU A 19 -22.96 -25.98 12.66
N SER A 20 -22.61 -25.86 13.94
CA SER A 20 -21.41 -25.14 14.39
C SER A 20 -20.13 -25.72 13.78
N ARG A 21 -20.02 -27.07 13.74
CA ARG A 21 -18.88 -27.75 13.09
C ARG A 21 -18.80 -27.47 11.61
N SER A 22 -19.93 -27.58 10.89
CA SER A 22 -19.95 -27.31 9.45
C SER A 22 -19.57 -25.85 9.15
N PHE A 23 -20.03 -24.91 9.98
CA PHE A 23 -19.71 -23.50 9.86
C PHE A 23 -18.21 -23.25 10.13
N ASN A 24 -17.67 -23.85 11.19
CA ASN A 24 -16.25 -23.72 11.51
C ASN A 24 -15.35 -24.30 10.41
N GLN A 25 -15.72 -25.47 9.84
CA GLN A 25 -15.03 -26.05 8.69
C GLN A 25 -15.09 -25.16 7.45
N MET A 26 -16.20 -24.48 7.21
CA MET A 26 -16.31 -23.52 6.11
C MET A 26 -15.37 -22.34 6.32
N LEU A 27 -15.29 -21.80 7.54
CA LEU A 27 -14.37 -20.72 7.88
C LEU A 27 -12.90 -21.13 7.70
N GLU A 28 -12.54 -22.34 8.09
CA GLU A 28 -11.19 -22.91 7.88
C GLU A 28 -10.84 -22.97 6.40
N ARG A 29 -11.73 -23.55 5.58
CA ARG A 29 -11.51 -23.64 4.13
C ARG A 29 -11.39 -22.26 3.46
N LEU A 30 -12.17 -21.28 3.92
CA LEU A 30 -12.06 -19.91 3.42
C LEU A 30 -10.71 -19.28 3.78
N ASP A 31 -10.24 -19.48 5.02
CA ASP A 31 -8.94 -18.94 5.45
C ASP A 31 -7.76 -19.61 4.72
N GLU A 32 -7.83 -20.94 4.50
CA GLU A 32 -6.87 -21.67 3.67
C GLU A 32 -6.87 -21.15 2.23
N GLY A 33 -8.06 -20.96 1.63
CA GLY A 33 -8.21 -20.42 0.28
C GLY A 33 -7.61 -19.02 0.14
N PHE A 34 -7.90 -18.13 1.07
CA PHE A 34 -7.30 -16.78 1.09
C PHE A 34 -5.80 -16.81 1.31
N THR A 35 -5.31 -17.74 2.10
CA THR A 35 -3.87 -17.89 2.34
C THR A 35 -3.16 -18.39 1.09
N ALA A 36 -3.71 -19.40 0.41
CA ALA A 36 -3.17 -19.89 -0.85
C ALA A 36 -3.19 -18.81 -1.95
N GLN A 37 -4.28 -18.05 -2.06
CA GLN A 37 -4.40 -16.95 -3.02
C GLN A 37 -3.33 -15.87 -2.77
N ARG A 38 -3.08 -15.50 -1.51
CA ARG A 38 -2.05 -14.51 -1.16
C ARG A 38 -0.65 -15.01 -1.51
N GLN A 39 -0.33 -16.26 -1.15
CA GLN A 39 0.96 -16.86 -1.50
C GLN A 39 1.17 -16.89 -3.02
N PHE A 40 0.14 -17.27 -3.77
CA PHE A 40 0.20 -17.24 -5.23
C PHE A 40 0.47 -15.83 -5.75
N THR A 41 -0.26 -14.83 -5.26
CA THR A 41 -0.10 -13.43 -5.68
C THR A 41 1.28 -12.89 -5.33
N GLY A 42 1.77 -13.17 -4.12
CA GLY A 42 3.12 -12.77 -3.69
C GLY A 42 4.22 -13.41 -4.54
N ASN A 43 4.13 -14.73 -4.77
CA ASN A 43 5.09 -15.43 -5.62
C ASN A 43 5.07 -14.89 -7.06
N ALA A 44 3.89 -14.70 -7.64
CA ALA A 44 3.77 -14.13 -8.98
C ALA A 44 4.37 -12.72 -9.08
N ALA A 45 4.17 -11.87 -8.07
CA ALA A 45 4.76 -10.54 -8.02
C ALA A 45 6.30 -10.59 -7.93
N HIS A 46 6.87 -11.52 -7.16
CA HIS A 46 8.32 -11.72 -7.10
C HIS A 46 8.89 -12.19 -8.45
N GLU A 47 8.25 -13.18 -9.09
CA GLU A 47 8.67 -13.70 -10.39
C GLU A 47 8.57 -12.66 -11.52
N LEU A 48 7.63 -11.72 -11.42
CA LEU A 48 7.51 -10.63 -12.39
C LEU A 48 8.50 -9.49 -12.14
N ARG A 49 8.96 -9.26 -10.92
CA ARG A 49 9.91 -8.19 -10.60
C ARG A 49 11.22 -8.35 -11.35
N THR A 50 11.76 -9.55 -11.40
CA THR A 50 13.07 -9.83 -12.04
C THR A 50 13.09 -9.49 -13.53
N PRO A 51 12.17 -9.99 -14.38
CA PRO A 51 12.14 -9.62 -15.79
C PRO A 51 11.84 -8.14 -16.02
N LEU A 52 11.01 -7.50 -15.19
CA LEU A 52 10.75 -6.07 -15.31
C LEU A 52 11.99 -5.23 -15.00
N SER A 53 12.74 -5.56 -13.94
CA SER A 53 14.00 -4.88 -13.62
C SER A 53 15.05 -5.06 -14.73
N LEU A 54 15.08 -6.23 -15.35
CA LEU A 54 15.98 -6.47 -16.50
C LEU A 54 15.57 -5.62 -17.72
N MET A 55 14.26 -5.51 -18.00
CA MET A 55 13.77 -4.64 -19.08
C MET A 55 14.10 -3.17 -18.82
N GLN A 56 13.94 -2.69 -17.60
CA GLN A 56 14.33 -1.32 -17.21
C GLN A 56 15.82 -1.08 -17.46
N ALA A 57 16.68 -1.99 -16.97
CA ALA A 57 18.12 -1.89 -17.16
C ALA A 57 18.53 -1.90 -18.65
N GLN A 58 17.89 -2.73 -19.47
CA GLN A 58 18.14 -2.78 -20.91
C GLN A 58 17.70 -1.48 -21.62
N LEU A 59 16.55 -0.90 -21.24
CA LEU A 59 16.09 0.38 -21.78
C LEU A 59 17.03 1.53 -21.40
N GLU A 60 17.54 1.52 -20.18
CA GLU A 60 18.51 2.52 -19.69
C GLU A 60 19.84 2.38 -20.44
N LEU A 61 20.36 1.16 -20.55
CA LEU A 61 21.61 0.89 -21.26
C LEU A 61 21.52 1.30 -22.73
N PHE A 62 20.44 0.89 -23.43
CA PHE A 62 20.24 1.27 -24.81
C PHE A 62 20.19 2.79 -24.99
N SER A 63 19.49 3.50 -24.10
CA SER A 63 19.40 4.97 -24.15
C SER A 63 20.75 5.65 -23.90
N ALA A 64 21.61 5.06 -23.04
CA ALA A 64 22.92 5.59 -22.74
C ALA A 64 23.93 5.33 -23.89
N GLU A 65 23.84 4.17 -24.53
CA GLU A 65 24.75 3.80 -25.64
C GLU A 65 24.37 4.47 -26.97
N HIS A 66 23.09 4.89 -27.11
CA HIS A 66 22.57 5.47 -28.35
C HIS A 66 21.94 6.86 -28.11
N PRO A 67 22.72 7.87 -27.73
CA PRO A 67 22.18 9.20 -27.43
C PRO A 67 21.59 9.92 -28.67
N GLU A 68 22.04 9.55 -29.88
CA GLU A 68 21.62 10.15 -31.14
C GLU A 68 20.60 9.30 -31.92
N VAL A 69 19.57 8.82 -31.22
CA VAL A 69 18.45 8.12 -31.91
C VAL A 69 17.48 9.10 -32.55
N SER A 70 16.75 8.63 -33.57
CA SER A 70 15.68 9.43 -34.16
C SER A 70 14.63 9.82 -33.13
N ARG A 71 13.92 10.93 -33.36
CA ARG A 71 12.84 11.37 -32.48
C ARG A 71 11.77 10.29 -32.29
N GLU A 72 11.45 9.57 -33.34
CA GLU A 72 10.48 8.47 -33.34
C GLU A 72 10.94 7.32 -32.42
N THR A 73 12.22 6.94 -32.48
CA THR A 73 12.83 5.93 -31.61
C THR A 73 12.84 6.40 -30.14
N SER A 74 13.19 7.66 -29.89
CA SER A 74 13.18 8.26 -28.56
C SER A 74 11.80 8.24 -27.94
N ASP A 75 10.76 8.63 -28.71
CA ASP A 75 9.37 8.58 -28.25
C ASP A 75 8.90 7.15 -27.95
N PHE A 76 9.30 6.18 -28.78
CA PHE A 76 8.99 4.78 -28.54
C PHE A 76 9.67 4.23 -27.28
N LEU A 77 10.95 4.53 -27.04
CA LEU A 77 11.69 4.14 -25.85
C LEU A 77 11.07 4.75 -24.60
N ARG A 78 10.63 6.01 -24.67
CA ARG A 78 9.93 6.67 -23.56
C ARG A 78 8.62 5.94 -23.21
N LEU A 79 7.82 5.57 -24.21
CA LEU A 79 6.59 4.80 -24.01
C LEU A 79 6.87 3.43 -23.37
N LEU A 80 7.90 2.71 -23.83
CA LEU A 80 8.28 1.42 -23.23
C LEU A 80 8.69 1.58 -21.78
N ARG A 81 9.47 2.61 -21.46
CA ARG A 81 9.87 2.91 -20.08
C ARG A 81 8.64 3.19 -19.20
N GLU A 82 7.74 4.07 -19.63
CA GLU A 82 6.52 4.37 -18.91
C GLU A 82 5.66 3.12 -18.65
N GLN A 83 5.54 2.20 -19.62
CA GLN A 83 4.81 0.95 -19.44
C GLN A 83 5.53 0.00 -18.47
N THR A 84 6.84 -0.11 -18.56
CA THR A 84 7.63 -0.98 -17.67
C THR A 84 7.58 -0.47 -16.23
N ASP A 85 7.66 0.85 -16.01
CA ASP A 85 7.52 1.47 -14.70
C ASP A 85 6.12 1.23 -14.12
N ARG A 86 5.09 1.35 -14.96
CA ARG A 86 3.71 1.04 -14.56
C ARG A 86 3.54 -0.41 -14.13
N MET A 87 4.11 -1.36 -14.88
CA MET A 87 4.07 -2.79 -14.52
C MET A 87 4.84 -3.07 -13.22
N THR A 88 5.99 -2.43 -13.03
CA THR A 88 6.77 -2.51 -11.80
C THR A 88 5.96 -2.01 -10.60
N GLN A 89 5.26 -0.89 -10.74
CA GLN A 89 4.39 -0.37 -9.68
C GLN A 89 3.21 -1.30 -9.38
N MET A 90 2.60 -1.91 -10.41
CA MET A 90 1.53 -2.89 -10.20
C MET A 90 2.02 -4.13 -9.44
N THR A 91 3.20 -4.68 -9.80
CA THR A 91 3.77 -5.83 -9.10
C THR A 91 4.13 -5.51 -7.65
N LYS A 92 4.62 -4.29 -7.38
CA LYS A 92 4.88 -3.80 -6.03
C LYS A 92 3.59 -3.77 -5.21
N THR A 93 2.51 -3.21 -5.77
CA THR A 93 1.20 -3.16 -5.10
C THR A 93 0.63 -4.55 -4.81
N LEU A 94 0.76 -5.49 -5.75
CA LEU A 94 0.33 -6.89 -5.55
C LEU A 94 1.09 -7.56 -4.40
N LEU A 95 2.40 -7.36 -4.32
CA LEU A 95 3.23 -7.88 -3.23
C LEU A 95 2.80 -7.30 -1.88
N GLU A 96 2.63 -6.00 -1.82
CA GLU A 96 2.16 -5.30 -0.63
C GLU A 96 0.81 -5.82 -0.12
N MET A 97 -0.14 -6.07 -1.01
CA MET A 97 -1.44 -6.67 -0.66
C MET A 97 -1.29 -8.09 -0.11
N SER A 98 -0.30 -8.87 -0.56
CA SER A 98 -0.07 -10.23 -0.08
C SER A 98 0.50 -10.27 1.35
N GLU A 99 1.26 -9.24 1.74
CA GLU A 99 1.96 -9.16 3.04
C GLU A 99 1.09 -8.61 4.19
N LEU A 100 -0.03 -7.95 3.91
CA LEU A 100 -0.82 -7.18 4.87
C LEU A 100 -1.38 -7.94 6.09
N LYS A 101 -1.46 -9.28 6.08
CA LYS A 101 -2.07 -10.05 7.18
C LYS A 101 -1.12 -10.47 8.30
N THR A 102 0.18 -10.35 8.12
CA THR A 102 1.17 -10.85 9.09
C THR A 102 1.70 -9.77 10.04
N VAL A 103 1.24 -8.54 9.88
CA VAL A 103 1.77 -7.42 10.65
C VAL A 103 0.99 -7.26 11.95
N PRO A 104 1.62 -7.39 13.13
CA PRO A 104 0.96 -7.14 14.40
C PRO A 104 0.49 -5.68 14.50
N CYS A 105 -0.68 -5.48 15.10
CA CYS A 105 -1.28 -4.16 15.31
C CYS A 105 -1.23 -3.78 16.79
N THR A 106 -0.03 -3.82 17.38
CA THR A 106 0.19 -3.61 18.82
C THR A 106 1.06 -2.40 19.14
N ASP A 107 1.56 -1.72 18.10
CA ASP A 107 2.47 -0.59 18.28
C ASP A 107 1.73 0.64 18.78
N ARG A 108 2.36 1.39 19.67
CA ARG A 108 1.89 2.72 20.09
C ARG A 108 2.43 3.74 19.09
N ILE A 109 1.55 4.30 18.29
CA ILE A 109 1.87 5.20 17.17
C ILE A 109 1.56 6.63 17.59
N GLU A 110 2.56 7.50 17.50
CA GLU A 110 2.42 8.95 17.64
C GLU A 110 2.29 9.56 16.24
N LEU A 111 1.13 10.11 15.93
CA LEU A 111 0.78 10.48 14.55
C LEU A 111 1.48 11.74 14.06
N ALA A 112 1.72 12.74 14.92
CA ALA A 112 2.37 13.97 14.49
C ALA A 112 3.82 13.73 14.01
N PRO A 113 4.70 13.01 14.74
CA PRO A 113 6.02 12.64 14.24
C PRO A 113 5.98 11.82 12.95
N MET A 114 5.04 10.87 12.84
CA MET A 114 4.88 10.06 11.63
C MET A 114 4.51 10.92 10.41
N VAL A 115 3.64 11.90 10.57
CA VAL A 115 3.27 12.83 9.49
C VAL A 115 4.45 13.70 9.09
N GLU A 116 5.27 14.15 10.04
CA GLU A 116 6.50 14.92 9.75
C GLU A 116 7.50 14.08 8.93
N GLU A 117 7.68 12.80 9.27
CA GLU A 117 8.53 11.88 8.51
C GLU A 117 8.01 11.69 7.09
N ILE A 118 6.71 11.45 6.92
CA ILE A 118 6.06 11.34 5.59
C ILE A 118 6.25 12.62 4.77
N PHE A 119 6.13 13.79 5.38
CA PHE A 119 6.35 15.06 4.70
C PHE A 119 7.80 15.25 4.28
N ALA A 120 8.75 14.83 5.10
CA ALA A 120 10.17 14.86 4.76
C ALA A 120 10.47 13.97 3.54
N ASP A 121 9.92 12.75 3.52
CA ASP A 121 10.08 11.81 2.41
C ASP A 121 9.44 12.29 1.11
N LEU A 122 8.29 12.98 1.21
CA LEU A 122 7.53 13.46 0.06
C LEU A 122 7.89 14.90 -0.37
N ALA A 123 8.72 15.61 0.40
CA ALA A 123 9.14 16.99 0.08
C ALA A 123 9.70 17.13 -1.34
N PRO A 124 10.59 16.25 -1.86
CA PRO A 124 11.09 16.38 -3.22
C PRO A 124 10.02 16.23 -4.31
N LEU A 125 8.94 15.48 -4.01
CA LEU A 125 7.81 15.34 -4.91
C LEU A 125 6.90 16.57 -4.84
N ALA A 126 6.63 17.07 -3.64
CA ALA A 126 5.83 18.27 -3.40
C ALA A 126 6.48 19.50 -4.06
N ASP A 127 7.78 19.72 -3.87
CA ASP A 127 8.53 20.82 -4.46
C ASP A 127 8.47 20.81 -5.99
N ARG A 128 8.64 19.63 -6.61
CA ARG A 128 8.53 19.49 -8.08
C ARG A 128 7.16 19.86 -8.62
N ASN A 129 6.10 19.67 -7.84
CA ASN A 129 4.73 19.98 -8.22
C ASN A 129 4.25 21.34 -7.69
N GLY A 130 5.09 22.07 -6.95
CA GLY A 130 4.75 23.35 -6.32
C GLY A 130 3.67 23.21 -5.24
N ILE A 131 3.64 22.08 -4.50
CA ILE A 131 2.62 21.78 -3.50
C ILE A 131 3.15 22.13 -2.10
N ILE A 132 2.32 22.78 -1.31
CA ILE A 132 2.60 23.08 0.09
C ILE A 132 2.06 21.94 0.96
N LEU A 133 2.89 21.44 1.88
CA LEU A 133 2.49 20.40 2.85
C LEU A 133 2.23 21.07 4.21
N GLU A 134 1.06 20.81 4.80
CA GLU A 134 0.66 21.35 6.09
C GLU A 134 0.11 20.23 6.99
N SER A 135 0.48 20.24 8.27
CA SER A 135 -0.09 19.34 9.27
C SER A 135 -0.65 20.15 10.45
N GLU A 136 -1.74 19.65 11.02
CA GLU A 136 -2.39 20.24 12.19
C GLU A 136 -2.94 19.16 13.11
N GLY A 137 -2.74 19.34 14.42
CA GLY A 137 -3.20 18.44 15.45
C GLY A 137 -2.22 17.31 15.75
N ASP A 138 -2.58 16.48 16.73
CA ASP A 138 -1.81 15.35 17.20
C ASP A 138 -2.75 14.25 17.71
N GLY A 139 -2.21 13.05 17.87
CA GLY A 139 -2.95 11.92 18.41
C GLY A 139 -2.09 10.68 18.54
N VAL A 140 -2.54 9.79 19.41
CA VAL A 140 -1.89 8.50 19.64
C VAL A 140 -2.89 7.38 19.38
N MET A 141 -2.47 6.36 18.66
CA MET A 141 -3.27 5.16 18.43
C MET A 141 -2.47 3.89 18.64
N ILE A 142 -3.19 2.79 18.84
CA ILE A 142 -2.61 1.45 18.82
C ILE A 142 -2.91 0.81 17.47
N GLY A 143 -1.87 0.33 16.80
CA GLY A 143 -2.01 -0.24 15.47
C GLY A 143 -0.72 -0.88 14.98
N SER A 144 -0.58 -1.01 13.67
CA SER A 144 0.69 -1.34 13.04
C SER A 144 1.32 -0.07 12.50
N ASP A 145 2.49 0.28 12.99
CA ASP A 145 3.27 1.44 12.55
C ASP A 145 3.46 1.43 11.03
N THR A 146 3.95 0.32 10.50
CA THR A 146 4.18 0.12 9.06
C THR A 146 2.90 0.31 8.21
N LEU A 147 1.75 -0.19 8.67
CA LEU A 147 0.51 -0.09 7.89
C LEU A 147 -0.06 1.32 7.91
N ILE A 148 -0.01 2.00 9.06
CA ILE A 148 -0.49 3.38 9.19
C ILE A 148 0.42 4.33 8.41
N TYR A 149 1.75 4.17 8.53
CA TYR A 149 2.70 4.93 7.71
C TYR A 149 2.41 4.77 6.22
N ARG A 150 2.30 3.54 5.71
CA ARG A 150 1.98 3.25 4.31
C ARG A 150 0.65 3.87 3.86
N MET A 151 -0.37 3.76 4.69
CA MET A 151 -1.69 4.33 4.37
C MET A 151 -1.58 5.85 4.22
N LEU A 152 -0.99 6.53 5.18
CA LEU A 152 -0.84 7.99 5.17
C LEU A 152 0.09 8.45 4.04
N PHE A 153 1.22 7.76 3.83
CA PHE A 153 2.13 8.01 2.73
C PHE A 153 1.42 7.94 1.37
N ASN A 154 0.69 6.85 1.11
CA ASN A 154 -0.01 6.67 -0.17
C ASN A 154 -1.11 7.73 -0.38
N LEU A 155 -1.85 8.09 0.68
CA LEU A 155 -2.88 9.13 0.58
C LEU A 155 -2.25 10.50 0.31
N THR A 156 -1.15 10.82 0.97
CA THR A 156 -0.43 12.09 0.80
C THR A 156 0.23 12.16 -0.58
N GLU A 157 0.91 11.10 -1.01
CA GLU A 157 1.50 11.00 -2.35
C GLU A 157 0.45 11.19 -3.44
N ASN A 158 -0.69 10.53 -3.32
CA ASN A 158 -1.81 10.70 -4.26
C ASN A 158 -2.34 12.14 -4.24
N SER A 159 -2.48 12.72 -3.05
CA SER A 159 -2.95 14.11 -2.91
C SER A 159 -1.98 15.11 -3.55
N ILE A 160 -0.66 14.84 -3.54
CA ILE A 160 0.33 15.66 -4.26
C ILE A 160 0.22 15.44 -5.78
N ARG A 161 0.17 14.18 -6.24
CA ARG A 161 0.17 13.84 -7.67
C ARG A 161 -1.06 14.34 -8.42
N TYR A 162 -2.22 14.31 -7.77
CA TYR A 162 -3.50 14.69 -8.37
C TYR A 162 -3.97 16.10 -7.96
N ASN A 163 -3.10 16.87 -7.33
CA ASN A 163 -3.39 18.26 -6.95
C ASN A 163 -3.30 19.19 -8.18
N ARG A 164 -3.89 20.36 -8.02
CA ARG A 164 -3.66 21.48 -8.93
C ARG A 164 -2.30 22.14 -8.66
N PRO A 165 -1.64 22.71 -9.66
CA PRO A 165 -0.38 23.45 -9.45
C PRO A 165 -0.52 24.54 -8.37
N ASN A 166 0.48 24.66 -7.53
CA ASN A 166 0.53 25.56 -6.36
C ASN A 166 -0.62 25.33 -5.34
N GLY A 167 -1.09 24.08 -5.24
CA GLY A 167 -2.07 23.68 -4.26
C GLY A 167 -1.45 23.39 -2.89
N THR A 168 -2.29 22.96 -1.95
CA THR A 168 -1.88 22.56 -0.61
C THR A 168 -2.39 21.15 -0.35
N VAL A 169 -1.59 20.32 0.32
CA VAL A 169 -2.02 19.07 0.94
C VAL A 169 -1.96 19.26 2.44
N ARG A 170 -3.10 19.07 3.10
CA ARG A 170 -3.22 19.24 4.54
C ARG A 170 -3.63 17.95 5.22
N ILE A 171 -2.89 17.56 6.27
CA ILE A 171 -3.25 16.45 7.16
C ILE A 171 -3.73 17.05 8.49
N MET A 172 -4.98 16.77 8.85
CA MET A 172 -5.55 17.19 10.14
C MET A 172 -5.82 15.97 10.99
N ILE A 173 -5.36 16.01 12.25
CA ILE A 173 -5.55 14.96 13.25
C ILE A 173 -6.41 15.55 14.37
N THR A 174 -7.57 14.96 14.60
CA THR A 174 -8.49 15.42 15.64
C THR A 174 -9.02 14.25 16.47
N ASP A 175 -9.13 14.47 17.78
CA ASP A 175 -9.80 13.51 18.69
C ASP A 175 -11.26 13.92 18.87
N GLU A 176 -12.16 13.17 18.24
CA GLU A 176 -13.61 13.41 18.29
C GLU A 176 -14.28 12.34 19.15
N LYS A 177 -14.59 12.66 20.42
CA LYS A 177 -15.44 11.84 21.31
C LYS A 177 -15.16 10.33 21.23
N ASN A 178 -13.94 9.91 21.51
CA ASN A 178 -13.50 8.52 21.46
C ASN A 178 -13.15 7.98 20.06
N ARG A 179 -12.94 8.86 19.09
CA ARG A 179 -12.46 8.49 17.74
C ARG A 179 -11.35 9.42 17.31
N LEU A 180 -10.23 8.85 16.91
CA LEU A 180 -9.19 9.59 16.26
C LEU A 180 -9.53 9.71 14.77
N VAL A 181 -9.65 10.95 14.30
CA VAL A 181 -9.97 11.25 12.90
C VAL A 181 -8.76 11.84 12.24
N ILE A 182 -8.32 11.21 11.16
CA ILE A 182 -7.24 11.71 10.30
C ILE A 182 -7.88 12.10 8.97
N ARG A 183 -7.71 13.35 8.57
CA ARG A 183 -8.25 13.88 7.32
C ARG A 183 -7.12 14.37 6.44
N VAL A 184 -7.03 13.85 5.21
CA VAL A 184 -6.10 14.30 4.17
C VAL A 184 -6.91 15.04 3.10
N THR A 185 -6.56 16.30 2.82
CA THR A 185 -7.30 17.18 1.90
C THR A 185 -6.35 17.94 0.97
#